data_d0a0368030c1cac2a8785fc8052a60e7
#
_entry.id   d0a0368030c1cac2a8785fc8052a60e7
#
_cell.length_a   1.000
_cell.length_b   1.000
_cell.length_c   1.000
_cell.angle_alpha   90.00
_cell.angle_beta   90.00
_cell.angle_gamma   90.00
#
_symmetry.space_group_name_H-M   'P 1'
#
loop_
_entity.id
_entity.type
_entity.pdbx_description
1 polymer ?
#
loop_
_entity_poly.entity_id
_entity_poly.type
_entity_poly.pdbx_seq_one_letter_code
_entity_poly.pdbx_strand_id
1 'polypeptide(L)'
;MKKYSSLVVILLLFFNTIVKADDIRDFEIEGMSIGDSLLDFFSEQTIKKNTKDYYGYKKDFSFIAIEIENHKSLKKYYGVQLHVKKNDKNYILYGINGYNYCKIDINNCYKQTEEIEKDFLRIFKKFDVRRANFKHSADPSKKSNVKATYFDFDNGDMISINVYDWGKKIGYTDNFDISIDANEFVKAFKNK
;
A
#
# COMPACT_ATOMS: atom_id res chain seq x y z
N MET A 1 -19.72 -63.74 -9.37
CA MET A 1 -19.24 -62.64 -10.22
C MET A 1 -19.00 -61.41 -9.35
N LYS A 2 -17.75 -61.12 -8.98
CA LYS A 2 -17.39 -59.95 -8.14
C LYS A 2 -17.10 -58.77 -9.08
N LYS A 3 -17.91 -57.69 -8.97
CA LYS A 3 -17.67 -56.43 -9.65
C LYS A 3 -16.57 -55.68 -8.91
N TYR A 4 -15.42 -55.51 -9.51
CA TYR A 4 -14.37 -54.57 -9.06
C TYR A 4 -14.77 -53.16 -9.47
N SER A 5 -15.15 -52.37 -8.48
CA SER A 5 -15.34 -50.93 -8.66
C SER A 5 -13.96 -50.28 -8.73
N SER A 6 -13.60 -49.81 -9.90
CA SER A 6 -12.35 -49.07 -10.12
C SER A 6 -12.47 -47.67 -9.52
N LEU A 7 -11.84 -47.47 -8.36
CA LEU A 7 -11.73 -46.17 -7.71
C LEU A 7 -10.62 -45.37 -8.43
N VAL A 8 -11.01 -44.53 -9.36
CA VAL A 8 -10.08 -43.58 -9.99
C VAL A 8 -9.77 -42.48 -8.96
N VAL A 9 -8.62 -42.61 -8.30
CA VAL A 9 -8.07 -41.54 -7.46
C VAL A 9 -7.51 -40.47 -8.38
N ILE A 10 -8.27 -39.36 -8.58
CA ILE A 10 -7.78 -38.16 -9.25
C ILE A 10 -6.83 -37.49 -8.26
N LEU A 11 -5.53 -37.71 -8.45
CA LEU A 11 -4.47 -36.99 -7.75
C LEU A 11 -4.42 -35.57 -8.31
N LEU A 12 -5.15 -34.66 -7.67
CA LEU A 12 -5.01 -33.21 -7.90
C LEU A 12 -3.63 -32.78 -7.41
N LEU A 13 -2.66 -32.81 -8.31
CA LEU A 13 -1.38 -32.14 -8.12
C LEU A 13 -1.66 -30.63 -8.08
N PHE A 14 -1.82 -30.09 -6.90
CA PHE A 14 -1.69 -28.64 -6.67
C PHE A 14 -0.23 -28.27 -6.99
N PHE A 15 0.02 -27.90 -8.23
CA PHE A 15 1.23 -27.16 -8.55
C PHE A 15 1.12 -25.83 -7.79
N ASN A 16 1.78 -25.76 -6.64
CA ASN A 16 2.13 -24.48 -6.03
C ASN A 16 3.14 -23.81 -6.97
N THR A 17 2.65 -23.19 -8.03
CA THR A 17 3.43 -22.22 -8.78
C THR A 17 3.65 -21.08 -7.80
N ILE A 18 4.88 -20.92 -7.35
CA ILE A 18 5.32 -19.69 -6.72
C ILE A 18 5.14 -18.63 -7.81
N VAL A 19 4.04 -17.90 -7.74
CA VAL A 19 3.82 -16.74 -8.60
C VAL A 19 4.91 -15.75 -8.21
N LYS A 20 5.90 -15.60 -9.07
CA LYS A 20 6.89 -14.53 -8.96
C LYS A 20 6.15 -13.25 -9.33
N ALA A 21 5.90 -12.44 -8.36
CA ALA A 21 5.49 -11.08 -8.61
C ALA A 21 6.73 -10.30 -9.05
N ASP A 22 6.84 -10.03 -10.33
CA ASP A 22 7.94 -9.24 -10.92
C ASP A 22 7.48 -7.79 -11.23
N ASP A 23 6.20 -7.46 -11.00
CA ASP A 23 5.58 -6.15 -11.27
C ASP A 23 4.74 -5.71 -10.06
N ILE A 24 4.74 -4.41 -9.75
CA ILE A 24 3.90 -3.87 -8.66
C ILE A 24 2.40 -4.04 -8.93
N ARG A 25 2.01 -4.27 -10.20
CA ARG A 25 0.62 -4.51 -10.62
C ARG A 25 0.11 -5.89 -10.23
N ASP A 26 1.02 -6.79 -9.81
CA ASP A 26 0.67 -8.10 -9.24
C ASP A 26 0.23 -7.99 -7.76
N PHE A 27 0.32 -6.78 -7.19
CA PHE A 27 -0.06 -6.52 -5.80
C PHE A 27 -1.38 -5.83 -5.68
N GLU A 28 -2.08 -6.21 -4.62
CA GLU A 28 -3.38 -5.66 -4.29
C GLU A 28 -3.41 -5.17 -2.84
N ILE A 29 -3.97 -3.99 -2.65
CA ILE A 29 -4.42 -3.49 -1.35
C ILE A 29 -5.95 -3.39 -1.42
N GLU A 30 -6.64 -4.18 -0.61
CA GLU A 30 -8.12 -4.29 -0.61
C GLU A 30 -8.73 -4.68 -1.98
N GLY A 31 -7.98 -5.46 -2.78
CA GLY A 31 -8.36 -5.89 -4.12
C GLY A 31 -8.13 -4.84 -5.21
N MET A 32 -7.48 -3.72 -4.88
CA MET A 32 -7.12 -2.66 -5.83
C MET A 32 -5.65 -2.77 -6.23
N SER A 33 -5.36 -2.64 -7.52
CA SER A 33 -4.00 -2.64 -8.10
C SER A 33 -3.69 -1.33 -8.82
N ILE A 34 -2.41 -1.06 -9.05
CA ILE A 34 -1.98 0.07 -9.86
C ILE A 34 -2.49 -0.11 -11.30
N GLY A 35 -3.14 0.93 -11.82
CA GLY A 35 -3.77 0.95 -13.13
C GLY A 35 -5.27 0.68 -13.13
N ASP A 36 -5.84 0.23 -12.01
CA ASP A 36 -7.29 0.07 -11.88
C ASP A 36 -8.01 1.41 -11.84
N SER A 37 -9.27 1.40 -12.24
CA SER A 37 -10.17 2.53 -12.04
C SER A 37 -10.80 2.49 -10.65
N LEU A 38 -10.72 3.59 -9.91
CA LEU A 38 -11.43 3.68 -8.62
C LEU A 38 -12.95 3.55 -8.76
N LEU A 39 -13.51 3.78 -9.94
CA LEU A 39 -14.94 3.64 -10.20
C LEU A 39 -15.41 2.18 -10.11
N ASP A 40 -14.50 1.21 -10.22
CA ASP A 40 -14.81 -0.21 -10.05
C ASP A 40 -15.03 -0.59 -8.57
N PHE A 41 -14.54 0.24 -7.64
CA PHE A 41 -14.56 -0.01 -6.20
C PHE A 41 -15.47 0.95 -5.43
N PHE A 42 -15.56 2.20 -5.88
CA PHE A 42 -16.29 3.27 -5.20
C PHE A 42 -17.13 4.11 -6.17
N SER A 43 -18.29 4.58 -5.71
CA SER A 43 -19.05 5.54 -6.49
C SER A 43 -18.29 6.85 -6.66
N GLU A 44 -18.50 7.55 -7.78
CA GLU A 44 -17.86 8.85 -8.02
C GLU A 44 -18.19 9.87 -6.91
N GLN A 45 -19.39 9.79 -6.35
CA GLN A 45 -19.77 10.62 -5.19
C GLN A 45 -18.90 10.34 -3.98
N THR A 46 -18.60 9.05 -3.71
CA THR A 46 -17.69 8.65 -2.60
C THR A 46 -16.29 9.19 -2.85
N ILE A 47 -15.76 9.04 -4.07
CA ILE A 47 -14.44 9.52 -4.47
C ILE A 47 -14.35 11.04 -4.25
N LYS A 48 -15.28 11.81 -4.80
CA LYS A 48 -15.31 13.28 -4.67
C LYS A 48 -15.42 13.75 -3.22
N LYS A 49 -16.27 13.11 -2.41
CA LYS A 49 -16.43 13.46 -0.99
C LYS A 49 -15.17 13.24 -0.18
N ASN A 50 -14.37 12.24 -0.55
CA ASN A 50 -13.17 11.84 0.18
C ASN A 50 -11.87 12.35 -0.45
N THR A 51 -11.95 13.20 -1.48
CA THR A 51 -10.80 13.88 -2.06
C THR A 51 -10.19 14.86 -1.05
N LYS A 52 -8.86 14.82 -0.90
CA LYS A 52 -8.08 15.64 0.04
C LYS A 52 -7.08 16.52 -0.70
N ASP A 53 -6.90 17.73 -0.23
CA ASP A 53 -5.89 18.67 -0.75
C ASP A 53 -4.57 18.57 0.03
N TYR A 54 -4.00 17.37 0.09
CA TYR A 54 -2.71 17.17 0.78
C TYR A 54 -1.52 17.79 0.03
N TYR A 55 -1.70 18.12 -1.23
CA TYR A 55 -0.62 18.58 -2.12
C TYR A 55 -0.79 20.02 -2.60
N GLY A 56 -1.74 20.76 -2.05
CA GLY A 56 -2.01 22.16 -2.44
C GLY A 56 -0.81 23.11 -2.30
N TYR A 57 0.16 22.75 -1.44
CA TYR A 57 1.42 23.50 -1.31
C TYR A 57 2.41 23.29 -2.47
N LYS A 58 2.20 22.27 -3.31
CA LYS A 58 3.02 22.00 -4.50
C LYS A 58 2.31 22.52 -5.74
N LYS A 59 2.81 23.62 -6.30
CA LYS A 59 2.15 24.39 -7.37
C LYS A 59 1.81 23.53 -8.56
N ASP A 60 2.54 22.71 -9.10
CA ASP A 60 2.30 21.94 -10.34
C ASP A 60 2.17 20.43 -10.10
N PHE A 61 1.77 20.04 -8.90
CA PHE A 61 1.60 18.62 -8.59
C PHE A 61 0.39 18.05 -9.32
N SER A 62 0.62 17.03 -10.15
CA SER A 62 -0.38 16.47 -11.07
C SER A 62 -1.34 15.48 -10.44
N PHE A 63 -1.15 15.12 -9.15
CA PHE A 63 -1.97 14.12 -8.46
C PHE A 63 -2.85 14.75 -7.38
N ILE A 64 -3.92 14.04 -7.05
CA ILE A 64 -4.76 14.28 -5.87
C ILE A 64 -4.80 13.01 -5.01
N ALA A 65 -5.07 13.19 -3.72
CA ALA A 65 -5.30 12.09 -2.81
C ALA A 65 -6.80 11.89 -2.56
N ILE A 66 -7.24 10.64 -2.48
CA ILE A 66 -8.55 10.25 -1.99
C ILE A 66 -8.33 9.38 -0.75
N GLU A 67 -8.90 9.75 0.39
CA GLU A 67 -8.72 9.03 1.64
C GLU A 67 -10.04 8.45 2.13
N ILE A 68 -10.11 7.13 2.17
CA ILE A 68 -11.32 6.39 2.56
C ILE A 68 -11.02 5.59 3.81
N GLU A 69 -11.72 5.92 4.90
CA GLU A 69 -11.54 5.29 6.21
C GLU A 69 -12.81 4.56 6.64
N ASN A 70 -12.62 3.48 7.41
CA ASN A 70 -13.69 2.73 8.05
C ASN A 70 -14.86 2.42 7.11
N HIS A 71 -14.55 2.11 5.85
CA HIS A 71 -15.55 1.80 4.84
C HIS A 71 -15.84 0.30 4.80
N LYS A 72 -17.10 -0.09 4.57
CA LYS A 72 -17.54 -1.49 4.56
C LYS A 72 -16.83 -2.39 3.55
N SER A 73 -16.24 -1.82 2.50
CA SER A 73 -15.45 -2.56 1.50
C SER A 73 -14.05 -2.89 1.97
N LEU A 74 -13.49 -2.15 2.93
CA LEU A 74 -12.18 -2.42 3.49
C LEU A 74 -12.25 -3.59 4.47
N LYS A 75 -11.38 -4.58 4.32
CA LYS A 75 -11.39 -5.84 5.10
C LYS A 75 -10.14 -6.00 5.97
N LYS A 76 -9.01 -5.48 5.52
CA LYS A 76 -7.70 -5.66 6.14
C LYS A 76 -7.17 -4.37 6.74
N TYR A 77 -7.47 -3.23 6.11
CA TYR A 77 -6.96 -1.92 6.52
C TYR A 77 -8.07 -1.08 7.13
N TYR A 78 -7.70 -0.24 8.10
CA TYR A 78 -8.59 0.77 8.66
C TYR A 78 -8.96 1.82 7.62
N GLY A 79 -7.97 2.21 6.83
CA GLY A 79 -8.13 3.18 5.78
C GLY A 79 -7.19 2.96 4.60
N VAL A 80 -7.54 3.57 3.48
CA VAL A 80 -6.71 3.63 2.29
C VAL A 80 -6.56 5.08 1.83
N GLN A 81 -5.36 5.43 1.39
CA GLN A 81 -5.08 6.67 0.69
C GLN A 81 -4.68 6.35 -0.75
N LEU A 82 -5.42 6.89 -1.70
CA LEU A 82 -5.41 6.51 -3.09
C LEU A 82 -4.99 7.73 -3.93
N HIS A 83 -4.08 7.55 -4.87
CA HIS A 83 -3.50 8.62 -5.65
C HIS A 83 -3.84 8.48 -7.13
N VAL A 84 -4.53 9.48 -7.66
CA VAL A 84 -4.95 9.56 -9.06
C VAL A 84 -4.51 10.89 -9.65
N LYS A 85 -4.43 11.00 -10.98
CA LYS A 85 -4.14 12.28 -11.64
C LYS A 85 -5.28 13.27 -11.48
N LYS A 86 -4.95 14.55 -11.34
CA LYS A 86 -5.93 15.65 -11.40
C LYS A 86 -6.68 15.58 -12.73
N ASN A 87 -7.99 15.79 -12.68
CA ASN A 87 -8.87 15.82 -13.85
C ASN A 87 -8.97 14.50 -14.64
N ASP A 88 -8.45 13.40 -14.12
CA ASP A 88 -8.70 12.09 -14.71
C ASP A 88 -10.12 11.63 -14.37
N LYS A 89 -10.98 11.51 -15.39
CA LYS A 89 -12.38 11.09 -15.23
C LYS A 89 -12.53 9.60 -14.92
N ASN A 90 -11.51 8.81 -15.21
CA ASN A 90 -11.49 7.37 -14.93
C ASN A 90 -10.91 7.06 -13.56
N TYR A 91 -10.31 8.07 -12.88
CA TYR A 91 -9.67 7.92 -11.56
C TYR A 91 -8.70 6.73 -11.51
N ILE A 92 -7.80 6.65 -12.50
CA ILE A 92 -6.81 5.56 -12.59
C ILE A 92 -5.81 5.67 -11.43
N LEU A 93 -5.54 4.54 -10.77
CA LEU A 93 -4.64 4.44 -9.62
C LEU A 93 -3.17 4.47 -10.03
N TYR A 94 -2.42 5.38 -9.42
CA TYR A 94 -0.96 5.52 -9.53
C TYR A 94 -0.25 5.31 -8.19
N GLY A 95 -0.97 5.34 -7.09
CA GLY A 95 -0.48 5.04 -5.77
C GLY A 95 -1.61 4.52 -4.89
N ILE A 96 -1.33 3.52 -4.08
CA ILE A 96 -2.26 2.92 -3.13
C ILE A 96 -1.51 2.76 -1.82
N ASN A 97 -2.06 3.35 -0.76
CA ASN A 97 -1.54 3.21 0.59
C ASN A 97 -2.63 2.63 1.48
N GLY A 98 -2.36 1.50 2.10
CA GLY A 98 -3.24 0.89 3.10
C GLY A 98 -2.64 1.04 4.49
N TYR A 99 -3.39 1.58 5.46
CA TYR A 99 -2.88 1.82 6.79
C TYR A 99 -3.75 1.28 7.92
N ASN A 100 -3.10 0.95 9.03
CA ASN A 100 -3.73 0.53 10.29
C ASN A 100 -3.10 1.27 11.48
N TYR A 101 -3.91 1.58 12.48
CA TYR A 101 -3.42 2.11 13.74
C TYR A 101 -2.78 1.02 14.60
N CYS A 102 -1.78 1.39 15.41
CA CYS A 102 -1.14 0.50 16.35
C CYS A 102 -2.10 0.21 17.51
N LYS A 103 -2.54 -1.06 17.64
CA LYS A 103 -3.65 -1.42 18.53
C LYS A 103 -3.36 -1.27 20.03
N ILE A 104 -2.11 -1.50 20.44
CA ILE A 104 -1.71 -1.53 21.84
C ILE A 104 -0.64 -0.47 22.09
N ASP A 105 0.47 -0.61 21.39
CA ASP A 105 1.60 0.29 21.38
C ASP A 105 2.33 0.21 20.03
N ILE A 106 3.31 1.06 19.86
CA ILE A 106 4.12 1.14 18.64
C ILE A 106 4.89 -0.16 18.33
N ASN A 107 5.26 -0.95 19.37
CA ASN A 107 5.98 -2.21 19.16
C ASN A 107 5.13 -3.25 18.44
N ASN A 108 3.80 -3.17 18.57
CA ASN A 108 2.88 -4.01 17.82
C ASN A 108 2.99 -3.73 16.31
N CYS A 109 3.05 -2.46 15.91
CA CYS A 109 3.27 -2.09 14.53
C CYS A 109 4.63 -2.57 14.01
N TYR A 110 5.70 -2.40 14.78
CA TYR A 110 7.03 -2.89 14.38
C TYR A 110 7.05 -4.39 14.13
N LYS A 111 6.43 -5.18 15.00
CA LYS A 111 6.34 -6.65 14.81
C LYS A 111 5.56 -7.03 13.56
N GLN A 112 4.39 -6.42 13.34
CA GLN A 112 3.58 -6.69 12.16
C GLN A 112 4.31 -6.34 10.87
N THR A 113 4.95 -5.17 10.82
CA THR A 113 5.68 -4.74 9.63
C THR A 113 6.95 -5.55 9.37
N GLU A 114 7.62 -6.05 10.40
CA GLU A 114 8.75 -6.99 10.25
C GLU A 114 8.33 -8.33 9.65
N GLU A 115 7.15 -8.83 9.99
CA GLU A 115 6.59 -10.05 9.37
C GLU A 115 6.24 -9.81 7.90
N ILE A 116 5.58 -8.70 7.60
CA ILE A 116 5.25 -8.30 6.23
C ILE A 116 6.52 -8.13 5.39
N GLU A 117 7.55 -7.45 5.92
CA GLU A 117 8.84 -7.29 5.25
C GLU A 117 9.49 -8.64 4.91
N LYS A 118 9.48 -9.60 5.84
CA LYS A 118 9.99 -10.96 5.60
C LYS A 118 9.23 -11.67 4.46
N ASP A 119 7.91 -11.50 4.41
CA ASP A 119 7.10 -12.09 3.36
C ASP A 119 7.43 -11.47 2.00
N PHE A 120 7.58 -10.15 1.92
CA PHE A 120 8.01 -9.46 0.71
C PHE A 120 9.38 -9.96 0.24
N LEU A 121 10.38 -10.02 1.12
CA LEU A 121 11.72 -10.52 0.80
C LEU A 121 11.73 -11.98 0.29
N ARG A 122 10.74 -12.77 0.69
CA ARG A 122 10.59 -14.16 0.22
C ARG A 122 9.97 -14.26 -1.16
N ILE A 123 8.99 -13.39 -1.45
CA ILE A 123 8.18 -13.45 -2.69
C ILE A 123 8.96 -12.81 -3.85
N PHE A 124 9.65 -11.71 -3.60
CA PHE A 124 10.34 -10.92 -4.63
C PHE A 124 11.82 -11.22 -4.74
N LYS A 125 12.36 -11.01 -5.96
CA LYS A 125 13.80 -11.21 -6.22
C LYS A 125 14.47 -10.09 -7.02
N LYS A 126 13.69 -9.14 -7.56
CA LYS A 126 14.21 -8.09 -8.45
C LYS A 126 13.85 -6.70 -7.93
N PHE A 127 14.47 -6.31 -6.85
CA PHE A 127 14.35 -4.99 -6.27
C PHE A 127 15.55 -4.70 -5.38
N ASP A 128 15.84 -3.44 -5.18
CA ASP A 128 16.77 -2.98 -4.16
C ASP A 128 16.04 -2.67 -2.86
N VAL A 129 16.60 -3.13 -1.74
CA VAL A 129 16.01 -2.84 -0.42
C VAL A 129 16.75 -1.70 0.24
N ARG A 130 16.02 -0.65 0.57
CA ARG A 130 16.55 0.50 1.28
C ARG A 130 15.77 0.72 2.58
N ARG A 131 16.48 0.85 3.70
CA ARG A 131 15.89 1.12 5.01
C ARG A 131 16.26 2.51 5.49
N ALA A 132 15.31 3.21 6.11
CA ALA A 132 15.52 4.53 6.65
C ALA A 132 14.83 4.68 8.01
N ASN A 133 15.41 5.56 8.84
CA ASN A 133 14.79 6.03 10.07
C ASN A 133 15.02 7.54 10.14
N PHE A 134 13.93 8.32 10.18
CA PHE A 134 14.02 9.77 10.11
C PHE A 134 12.92 10.45 10.92
N LYS A 135 13.11 11.73 11.19
CA LYS A 135 12.11 12.57 11.84
C LYS A 135 11.06 13.01 10.84
N HIS A 136 9.78 12.88 11.20
CA HIS A 136 8.70 13.30 10.32
C HIS A 136 8.66 14.82 10.17
N SER A 137 8.60 15.30 8.92
CA SER A 137 8.67 16.73 8.61
C SER A 137 7.48 17.56 9.09
N ALA A 138 6.31 16.92 9.23
CA ALA A 138 5.11 17.56 9.76
C ALA A 138 5.14 17.80 11.28
N ASP A 139 6.13 17.23 12.01
CA ASP A 139 6.31 17.50 13.44
C ASP A 139 7.44 18.51 13.70
N PRO A 140 7.13 19.79 13.94
CA PRO A 140 8.14 20.79 14.26
C PRO A 140 8.96 20.48 15.50
N SER A 141 8.40 19.67 16.44
CA SER A 141 9.11 19.26 17.68
C SER A 141 10.17 18.20 17.43
N LYS A 142 10.21 17.59 16.24
CA LYS A 142 11.11 16.49 15.85
C LYS A 142 11.03 15.27 16.76
N LYS A 143 9.90 15.05 17.44
CA LYS A 143 9.67 13.89 18.31
C LYS A 143 9.05 12.72 17.58
N SER A 144 8.38 12.96 16.44
CA SER A 144 7.83 11.91 15.60
C SER A 144 8.91 11.26 14.75
N ASN A 145 8.92 9.92 14.75
CA ASN A 145 9.87 9.10 13.98
C ASN A 145 9.12 8.33 12.88
N VAL A 146 9.80 8.09 11.78
CA VAL A 146 9.34 7.17 10.74
C VAL A 146 10.41 6.12 10.53
N LYS A 147 10.05 4.84 10.71
CA LYS A 147 10.87 3.69 10.28
C LYS A 147 10.29 3.20 8.95
N ALA A 148 11.09 3.22 7.90
CA ALA A 148 10.66 2.90 6.55
C ALA A 148 11.55 1.81 5.93
N THR A 149 10.92 0.86 5.23
CA THR A 149 11.58 -0.08 4.31
C THR A 149 11.02 0.15 2.92
N TYR A 150 11.90 0.39 1.95
CA TYR A 150 11.56 0.61 0.56
C TYR A 150 12.04 -0.57 -0.28
N PHE A 151 11.24 -1.00 -1.21
CA PHE A 151 11.54 -1.97 -2.26
C PHE A 151 11.50 -1.20 -3.57
N ASP A 152 12.67 -0.83 -4.06
CA ASP A 152 12.82 -0.02 -5.28
C ASP A 152 12.98 -0.97 -6.49
N PHE A 153 12.07 -0.92 -7.44
CA PHE A 153 12.08 -1.75 -8.67
C PHE A 153 12.87 -1.06 -9.78
N ASP A 154 13.47 -1.86 -10.69
CA ASP A 154 14.30 -1.37 -11.80
C ASP A 154 13.59 -0.37 -12.71
N ASN A 155 12.27 -0.50 -12.88
CA ASN A 155 11.44 0.41 -13.67
C ASN A 155 11.11 1.73 -12.92
N GLY A 156 11.55 1.86 -11.66
CA GLY A 156 11.32 3.00 -10.80
C GLY A 156 10.00 3.00 -10.03
N ASP A 157 9.20 1.94 -10.15
CA ASP A 157 8.09 1.67 -9.24
C ASP A 157 8.62 1.39 -7.84
N MET A 158 7.78 1.54 -6.81
CA MET A 158 8.21 1.38 -5.43
C MET A 158 7.11 0.76 -4.58
N ILE A 159 7.50 -0.15 -3.68
CA ILE A 159 6.67 -0.52 -2.55
C ILE A 159 7.36 -0.01 -1.29
N SER A 160 6.60 0.49 -0.32
CA SER A 160 7.14 0.85 0.98
C SER A 160 6.31 0.32 2.13
N ILE A 161 7.00 0.03 3.24
CA ILE A 161 6.40 -0.32 4.53
C ILE A 161 6.90 0.73 5.52
N ASN A 162 5.97 1.48 6.11
CA ASN A 162 6.30 2.57 7.01
C ASN A 162 5.63 2.39 8.37
N VAL A 163 6.35 2.72 9.45
CA VAL A 163 5.81 2.81 10.80
C VAL A 163 6.00 4.22 11.30
N TYR A 164 4.91 4.86 11.73
CA TYR A 164 4.88 6.23 12.25
C TYR A 164 4.69 6.19 13.76
N ASP A 165 5.74 6.58 14.48
CA ASP A 165 5.77 6.78 15.94
C ASP A 165 5.60 8.28 16.19
N TRP A 166 4.37 8.70 16.42
CA TRP A 166 4.01 10.10 16.51
C TRP A 166 4.32 10.71 17.89
N GLY A 167 4.93 11.85 17.88
CA GLY A 167 5.14 12.62 19.11
C GLY A 167 3.81 13.02 19.76
N LYS A 168 3.65 12.77 21.05
CA LYS A 168 2.39 12.97 21.81
C LYS A 168 1.71 14.34 21.62
N LYS A 169 2.46 15.39 21.26
CA LYS A 169 1.93 16.75 21.11
C LYS A 169 1.31 17.03 19.74
N ILE A 170 1.54 16.18 18.73
CA ILE A 170 1.04 16.45 17.37
C ILE A 170 -0.41 16.03 17.17
N GLY A 171 -0.93 15.16 18.07
CA GLY A 171 -2.34 14.74 18.05
C GLY A 171 -2.65 13.63 17.04
N TYR A 172 -1.63 13.05 16.37
CA TYR A 172 -1.80 11.88 15.51
C TYR A 172 -1.65 10.57 16.30
N THR A 173 -2.24 9.52 15.78
CA THR A 173 -2.17 8.17 16.35
C THR A 173 -1.10 7.36 15.63
N ASP A 174 -0.28 6.64 16.40
CA ASP A 174 0.72 5.72 15.87
C ASP A 174 0.07 4.73 14.91
N ASN A 175 0.71 4.56 13.75
CA ASN A 175 0.18 3.72 12.69
C ASN A 175 1.32 3.12 11.86
N PHE A 176 0.96 2.15 11.03
CA PHE A 176 1.79 1.69 9.95
C PHE A 176 1.03 1.70 8.64
N ASP A 177 1.74 1.84 7.56
CA ASP A 177 1.20 1.70 6.22
C ASP A 177 2.04 0.81 5.31
N ILE A 178 1.39 0.37 4.24
CA ILE A 178 2.02 -0.27 3.09
C ILE A 178 1.58 0.52 1.87
N SER A 179 2.55 1.04 1.10
CA SER A 179 2.29 1.76 -0.14
C SER A 179 2.79 0.98 -1.34
N ILE A 180 2.03 1.06 -2.42
CA ILE A 180 2.39 0.61 -3.76
C ILE A 180 2.31 1.83 -4.68
N ASP A 181 3.42 2.26 -5.25
CA ASP A 181 3.53 3.50 -5.98
C ASP A 181 4.15 3.30 -7.36
N ALA A 182 3.44 3.68 -8.41
CA ALA A 182 3.95 3.70 -9.77
C ALA A 182 5.06 4.77 -9.91
N ASN A 183 6.05 4.47 -10.74
CA ASN A 183 7.19 5.35 -11.04
C ASN A 183 6.78 6.81 -11.34
N GLU A 184 5.67 7.00 -12.04
CA GLU A 184 5.17 8.34 -12.37
C GLU A 184 4.80 9.13 -11.13
N PHE A 185 4.13 8.49 -10.16
CA PHE A 185 3.78 9.08 -8.87
C PHE A 185 5.04 9.32 -8.02
N VAL A 186 5.94 8.32 -7.95
CA VAL A 186 7.24 8.43 -7.25
C VAL A 186 8.06 9.62 -7.77
N LYS A 187 8.16 9.78 -9.10
CA LYS A 187 8.87 10.91 -9.73
C LYS A 187 8.24 12.26 -9.39
N ALA A 188 6.92 12.36 -9.36
CA ALA A 188 6.23 13.59 -9.02
C ALA A 188 6.56 14.07 -7.59
N PHE A 189 6.85 13.13 -6.66
CA PHE A 189 7.31 13.46 -5.32
C PHE A 189 8.79 13.87 -5.24
N LYS A 190 9.65 13.25 -6.04
CA LYS A 190 11.11 13.49 -6.02
C LYS A 190 11.50 14.80 -6.72
N ASN A 191 10.74 15.23 -7.71
CA ASN A 191 10.97 16.49 -8.42
C ASN A 191 10.51 17.65 -7.53
N LYS A 192 11.46 18.20 -6.77
CA LYS A 192 11.30 19.39 -5.92
C LYS A 192 11.68 20.64 -6.69
#